data_f5cf41a907ad7963915bdf90b0d9dc63
#
_entry.id   f5cf41a907ad7963915bdf90b0d9dc63
#
_cell.length_a   1.000
_cell.length_b   1.000
_cell.length_c   1.000
_cell.angle_alpha   90.00
_cell.angle_beta   90.00
_cell.angle_gamma   90.00
#
_symmetry.space_group_name_H-M   'P 1'
#
loop_
_entity.id
_entity.type
_entity.pdbx_description
1 polymer ?
#
loop_
_entity_poly.entity_id
_entity_poly.type
_entity_poly.pdbx_seq_one_letter_code
_entity_poly.pdbx_strand_id
1 'polypeptide(L)'
;MKFKNKKTEVEFEYNPLQTNFIFGENGTGKTHFLKFLVGWLDARGPVRGFKRPDVYDFELLTDDKPRVQYFKLESYDGTYINLKDRMFKDEQIQTVLKDHYNIDLTKEGDFSKLSYGQKKLVAMIDDVIFISKSFMFDHSLPIVFLLDLPETGLSLKAQQHLMDDLIALAGSDTYFTVVTHSPEIVHDYEFKNKGKLIDFNN
;
A
#
# COMPACT_ATOMS: atom_id res chain seq x y z
N MET A 1 -3.99 17.81 -4.06
CA MET A 1 -4.72 18.21 -2.82
C MET A 1 -3.71 18.72 -1.80
N LYS A 2 -4.06 19.76 -1.07
CA LYS A 2 -3.23 20.29 0.02
C LYS A 2 -3.86 19.96 1.36
N PHE A 3 -3.06 19.45 2.30
CA PHE A 3 -3.50 19.04 3.63
C PHE A 3 -2.70 19.75 4.70
N LYS A 4 -3.30 19.86 5.87
CA LYS A 4 -2.64 20.25 7.12
C LYS A 4 -2.74 19.10 8.13
N ASN A 5 -1.61 18.68 8.68
CA ASN A 5 -1.56 17.80 9.84
C ASN A 5 -1.72 18.65 11.10
N LYS A 6 -2.85 18.57 11.78
CA LYS A 6 -3.16 19.37 12.98
C LYS A 6 -2.27 19.05 14.17
N LYS A 7 -1.63 17.89 14.17
CA LYS A 7 -0.77 17.46 15.26
C LYS A 7 0.65 18.03 15.16
N THR A 8 1.18 18.10 13.95
CA THR A 8 2.53 18.63 13.68
C THR A 8 2.50 20.04 13.08
N GLU A 9 1.29 20.57 12.77
CA GLU A 9 1.07 21.84 12.08
C GLU A 9 1.67 21.89 10.64
N VAL A 10 2.15 20.75 10.13
CA VAL A 10 2.78 20.63 8.81
C VAL A 10 1.72 20.66 7.71
N GLU A 11 1.94 21.52 6.72
CA GLU A 11 1.18 21.51 5.46
C GLU A 11 1.94 20.71 4.40
N PHE A 12 1.22 19.87 3.66
CA PHE A 12 1.81 19.07 2.60
C PHE A 12 0.84 18.89 1.42
N GLU A 13 1.42 18.60 0.28
CA GLU A 13 0.68 18.26 -0.92
C GLU A 13 0.66 16.74 -1.12
N TYR A 14 -0.52 16.22 -1.44
CA TYR A 14 -0.74 14.83 -1.77
C TYR A 14 -1.45 14.72 -3.12
N ASN A 15 -0.92 13.90 -4.01
CA ASN A 15 -1.55 13.55 -5.28
C ASN A 15 -1.80 12.03 -5.32
N PRO A 16 -3.06 11.55 -5.28
CA PRO A 16 -3.35 10.11 -5.31
C PRO A 16 -3.02 9.46 -6.66
N LEU A 17 -2.85 10.23 -7.73
CA LEU A 17 -2.50 9.74 -9.07
C LEU A 17 -0.97 9.67 -9.28
N GLN A 18 -0.24 9.45 -8.22
CA GLN A 18 1.18 9.10 -8.20
C GLN A 18 1.50 8.27 -6.97
N THR A 19 2.61 7.56 -6.97
CA THR A 19 3.09 6.88 -5.77
C THR A 19 3.60 7.91 -4.75
N ASN A 20 3.12 7.82 -3.50
CA ASN A 20 3.53 8.70 -2.41
C ASN A 20 4.17 7.87 -1.29
N PHE A 21 5.29 8.35 -0.78
CA PHE A 21 5.94 7.82 0.41
C PHE A 21 5.76 8.78 1.57
N ILE A 22 5.20 8.30 2.66
CA ILE A 22 4.98 9.08 3.87
C ILE A 22 6.01 8.63 4.90
N PHE A 23 6.89 9.54 5.23
CA PHE A 23 7.95 9.35 6.20
C PHE A 23 7.71 10.22 7.43
N GLY A 24 8.36 9.89 8.55
CA GLY A 24 8.28 10.69 9.78
C GLY A 24 8.44 9.83 11.02
N GLU A 25 8.63 10.48 12.16
CA GLU A 25 8.77 9.83 13.46
C GLU A 25 7.49 9.10 13.91
N ASN A 26 7.64 8.27 14.92
CA ASN A 26 6.50 7.61 15.55
C ASN A 26 5.56 8.64 16.18
N GLY A 27 4.27 8.43 15.95
CA GLY A 27 3.25 9.31 16.50
C GLY A 27 2.93 10.57 15.69
N THR A 28 3.58 10.83 14.52
CA THR A 28 3.27 11.98 13.66
C THR A 28 1.95 11.85 12.89
N GLY A 29 1.24 10.73 13.00
CA GLY A 29 -0.09 10.55 12.40
C GLY A 29 -0.12 9.80 11.07
N LYS A 30 0.98 9.21 10.61
CA LYS A 30 1.07 8.51 9.30
C LYS A 30 -0.05 7.48 9.09
N THR A 31 -0.22 6.54 10.00
CA THR A 31 -1.30 5.53 9.95
C THR A 31 -2.69 6.18 10.01
N HIS A 32 -2.85 7.27 10.75
CA HIS A 32 -4.11 8.03 10.79
C HIS A 32 -4.42 8.67 9.45
N PHE A 33 -3.40 9.13 8.70
CA PHE A 33 -3.61 9.67 7.37
C PHE A 33 -4.12 8.60 6.39
N LEU A 34 -3.58 7.39 6.42
CA LEU A 34 -4.11 6.30 5.61
C LEU A 34 -5.58 5.99 5.94
N LYS A 35 -5.94 5.98 7.22
CA LYS A 35 -7.35 5.80 7.65
C LYS A 35 -8.24 6.95 7.18
N PHE A 36 -7.73 8.17 7.21
CA PHE A 36 -8.43 9.34 6.72
C PHE A 36 -8.73 9.25 5.20
N LEU A 37 -7.75 8.81 4.40
CA LEU A 37 -7.93 8.62 2.95
C LEU A 37 -9.07 7.64 2.66
N VAL A 38 -9.09 6.46 3.30
CA VAL A 38 -10.16 5.46 3.12
C VAL A 38 -11.50 5.96 3.65
N GLY A 39 -11.49 6.61 4.79
CA GLY A 39 -12.74 6.99 5.48
C GLY A 39 -13.42 8.20 4.86
N TRP A 40 -12.68 9.07 4.19
CA TRP A 40 -13.24 10.33 3.71
C TRP A 40 -13.09 10.59 2.22
N LEU A 41 -11.98 10.18 1.61
CA LEU A 41 -11.68 10.55 0.23
C LEU A 41 -12.06 9.45 -0.78
N ASP A 42 -12.40 8.26 -0.31
CA ASP A 42 -12.78 7.16 -1.18
C ASP A 42 -14.02 7.50 -2.01
N ALA A 43 -13.91 7.34 -3.34
CA ALA A 43 -14.99 7.64 -4.28
C ALA A 43 -16.23 6.73 -4.11
N ARG A 44 -16.07 5.57 -3.46
CA ARG A 44 -17.16 4.63 -3.12
C ARG A 44 -18.03 5.15 -1.96
N GLY A 45 -17.62 6.26 -1.35
CA GLY A 45 -18.25 6.83 -0.17
C GLY A 45 -17.69 6.27 1.16
N PRO A 46 -18.11 6.84 2.29
CA PRO A 46 -17.59 6.46 3.59
C PRO A 46 -17.93 4.99 3.89
N VAL A 47 -16.90 4.22 4.20
CA VAL A 47 -17.06 2.82 4.63
C VAL A 47 -17.87 2.79 5.93
N ARG A 48 -18.87 1.90 6.02
CA ARG A 48 -19.71 1.75 7.22
C ARG A 48 -18.85 1.52 8.45
N GLY A 49 -19.02 2.36 9.47
CA GLY A 49 -18.27 2.28 10.74
C GLY A 49 -17.09 3.23 10.86
N PHE A 50 -16.70 3.96 9.80
CA PHE A 50 -15.72 5.03 9.92
C PHE A 50 -16.34 6.26 10.61
N LYS A 51 -15.59 6.82 11.56
CA LYS A 51 -15.97 8.04 12.29
C LYS A 51 -15.87 9.25 11.36
N ARG A 52 -16.64 10.30 11.68
CA ARG A 52 -16.63 11.56 10.93
C ARG A 52 -15.23 12.21 10.89
N PRO A 53 -14.97 13.04 9.85
CA PRO A 53 -13.67 13.70 9.62
C PRO A 53 -13.15 14.57 10.76
N ASP A 54 -14.02 15.11 11.58
CA ASP A 54 -13.70 15.94 12.74
C ASP A 54 -12.87 15.22 13.83
N VAL A 55 -12.80 13.90 13.74
CA VAL A 55 -11.98 13.05 14.63
C VAL A 55 -10.56 12.83 14.08
N TYR A 56 -10.29 13.23 12.84
CA TYR A 56 -8.96 13.04 12.24
C TYR A 56 -8.04 14.24 12.50
N ASP A 57 -6.75 13.92 12.66
CA ASP A 57 -5.69 14.92 12.84
C ASP A 57 -5.34 15.66 11.54
N PHE A 58 -6.20 15.59 10.51
CA PHE A 58 -5.95 16.16 9.18
C PHE A 58 -7.08 17.07 8.74
N GLU A 59 -6.69 18.14 8.05
CA GLU A 59 -7.57 19.10 7.41
C GLU A 59 -7.24 19.17 5.93
N LEU A 60 -8.27 19.08 5.08
CA LEU A 60 -8.14 19.30 3.65
C LEU A 60 -8.30 20.80 3.36
N LEU A 61 -7.25 21.40 2.80
CA LEU A 61 -7.17 22.84 2.51
C LEU A 61 -7.67 23.20 1.11
N THR A 62 -7.91 22.22 0.24
CA THR A 62 -8.38 22.42 -1.15
C THR A 62 -9.56 21.51 -1.46
N ASP A 63 -10.50 21.99 -2.28
CA ASP A 63 -11.70 21.22 -2.67
C ASP A 63 -11.48 20.26 -3.85
N ASP A 64 -10.30 20.28 -4.47
CA ASP A 64 -9.95 19.39 -5.59
C ASP A 64 -9.76 17.96 -5.11
N LYS A 65 -10.86 17.19 -5.15
CA LYS A 65 -10.85 15.75 -4.80
C LYS A 65 -10.91 14.91 -6.07
N PRO A 66 -9.82 14.28 -6.48
CA PRO A 66 -9.86 13.30 -7.56
C PRO A 66 -10.72 12.10 -7.15
N ARG A 67 -11.49 11.58 -8.11
CA ARG A 67 -12.29 10.37 -7.89
C ARG A 67 -11.39 9.15 -8.01
N VAL A 68 -11.00 8.58 -6.89
CA VAL A 68 -10.15 7.38 -6.80
C VAL A 68 -10.74 6.41 -5.79
N GLN A 69 -10.40 5.14 -5.92
CA GLN A 69 -10.74 4.09 -4.95
C GLN A 69 -9.53 3.81 -4.07
N TYR A 70 -9.69 3.88 -2.75
CA TYR A 70 -8.64 3.59 -1.79
C TYR A 70 -8.82 2.19 -1.19
N PHE A 71 -7.78 1.37 -1.30
CA PHE A 71 -7.72 0.04 -0.69
C PHE A 71 -6.59 -0.03 0.33
N LYS A 72 -6.95 -0.05 1.60
CA LYS A 72 -5.96 -0.29 2.66
C LYS A 72 -5.67 -1.79 2.72
N LEU A 73 -4.43 -2.17 2.42
CA LEU A 73 -3.96 -3.53 2.60
C LEU A 73 -3.62 -3.72 4.08
N GLU A 74 -4.40 -4.55 4.75
CA GLU A 74 -4.18 -4.84 6.16
C GLU A 74 -3.02 -5.82 6.32
N SER A 75 -2.32 -5.71 7.44
CA SER A 75 -1.30 -6.68 7.78
C SER A 75 -1.94 -8.07 7.91
N TYR A 76 -1.29 -9.08 7.33
CA TYR A 76 -1.68 -10.49 7.46
C TYR A 76 -1.97 -10.84 8.92
N ASP A 77 -3.21 -11.26 9.21
CA ASP A 77 -3.66 -11.68 10.55
C ASP A 77 -3.70 -13.20 10.74
N GLY A 78 -3.24 -13.95 9.74
CA GLY A 78 -3.24 -15.42 9.76
C GLY A 78 -4.50 -16.09 9.22
N THR A 79 -5.54 -15.33 8.83
CA THR A 79 -6.83 -15.89 8.40
C THR A 79 -6.96 -16.19 6.91
N TYR A 80 -5.99 -15.82 6.09
CA TYR A 80 -5.98 -16.05 4.65
C TYR A 80 -5.75 -17.51 4.28
N ILE A 81 -6.83 -18.29 4.30
CA ILE A 81 -6.80 -19.74 4.00
C ILE A 81 -6.97 -20.05 2.50
N ASN A 82 -7.44 -19.10 1.69
CA ASN A 82 -7.78 -19.32 0.27
C ASN A 82 -6.78 -18.82 -0.77
N LEU A 83 -5.57 -18.46 -0.37
CA LEU A 83 -4.49 -18.02 -1.28
C LEU A 83 -4.05 -19.13 -2.26
N LYS A 84 -4.33 -20.40 -1.93
CA LYS A 84 -3.78 -21.56 -2.62
C LYS A 84 -4.08 -21.64 -4.12
N ASP A 85 -5.29 -21.29 -4.54
CA ASP A 85 -5.72 -21.60 -5.91
C ASP A 85 -5.35 -20.55 -6.96
N ARG A 86 -5.11 -19.31 -6.55
CA ARG A 86 -4.85 -18.19 -7.47
C ARG A 86 -3.36 -17.99 -7.76
N MET A 87 -2.55 -17.95 -6.72
CA MET A 87 -1.12 -17.66 -6.84
C MET A 87 -0.30 -18.80 -7.44
N PHE A 88 -0.71 -20.06 -7.23
CA PHE A 88 -0.01 -21.24 -7.77
C PHE A 88 -0.09 -21.37 -9.29
N LYS A 89 -0.98 -20.62 -9.94
CA LYS A 89 -1.21 -20.72 -11.40
C LYS A 89 -0.62 -19.56 -12.20
N ASP A 90 -0.18 -18.50 -11.54
CA ASP A 90 0.39 -17.33 -12.21
C ASP A 90 1.92 -17.42 -12.21
N GLU A 91 2.50 -17.77 -13.37
CA GLU A 91 3.95 -17.93 -13.53
C GLU A 91 4.74 -16.64 -13.23
N GLN A 92 4.14 -15.47 -13.53
CA GLN A 92 4.79 -14.18 -13.25
C GLN A 92 4.95 -13.97 -11.73
N ILE A 93 3.89 -14.27 -10.96
CA ILE A 93 3.92 -14.17 -9.50
C ILE A 93 4.96 -15.13 -8.93
N GLN A 94 4.96 -16.38 -9.38
CA GLN A 94 5.90 -17.38 -8.90
C GLN A 94 7.35 -17.00 -9.21
N THR A 95 7.61 -16.45 -10.39
CA THR A 95 8.94 -15.97 -10.77
C THR A 95 9.39 -14.86 -9.85
N VAL A 96 8.56 -13.83 -9.63
CA VAL A 96 8.87 -12.71 -8.72
C VAL A 96 9.13 -13.19 -7.30
N LEU A 97 8.27 -14.05 -6.76
CA LEU A 97 8.41 -14.60 -5.41
C LEU A 97 9.70 -15.40 -5.24
N LYS A 98 10.07 -16.19 -6.24
CA LYS A 98 11.27 -17.02 -6.21
C LYS A 98 12.54 -16.20 -6.36
N ASP A 99 12.61 -15.32 -7.35
CA ASP A 99 13.84 -14.62 -7.73
C ASP A 99 14.18 -13.49 -6.76
N HIS A 100 13.19 -12.74 -6.31
CA HIS A 100 13.41 -11.58 -5.45
C HIS A 100 13.30 -11.91 -3.95
N TYR A 101 12.45 -12.87 -3.58
CA TYR A 101 12.12 -13.14 -2.17
C TYR A 101 12.52 -14.53 -1.69
N ASN A 102 13.05 -15.39 -2.58
CA ASN A 102 13.40 -16.78 -2.30
C ASN A 102 12.20 -17.56 -1.71
N ILE A 103 11.01 -17.34 -2.26
CA ILE A 103 9.77 -18.01 -1.89
C ILE A 103 9.33 -18.89 -3.05
N ASP A 104 9.30 -20.20 -2.81
CA ASP A 104 8.83 -21.19 -3.76
C ASP A 104 7.51 -21.79 -3.27
N LEU A 105 6.40 -21.47 -3.94
CA LEU A 105 5.05 -21.92 -3.60
C LEU A 105 4.56 -23.04 -4.53
N THR A 106 5.44 -23.70 -5.26
CA THR A 106 5.05 -24.72 -6.25
C THR A 106 4.50 -26.00 -5.62
N LYS A 107 4.71 -26.22 -4.33
CA LYS A 107 4.29 -27.42 -3.61
C LYS A 107 3.18 -27.13 -2.62
N GLU A 108 2.23 -28.04 -2.53
CA GLU A 108 1.17 -27.96 -1.54
C GLU A 108 1.73 -27.92 -0.09
N GLY A 109 1.23 -26.99 0.71
CA GLY A 109 1.68 -26.80 2.09
C GLY A 109 2.89 -25.92 2.29
N ASP A 110 3.52 -25.41 1.22
CA ASP A 110 4.72 -24.55 1.34
C ASP A 110 4.42 -23.23 2.04
N PHE A 111 3.18 -22.68 1.87
CA PHE A 111 2.79 -21.46 2.57
C PHE A 111 2.89 -21.58 4.10
N SER A 112 2.59 -22.75 4.68
CA SER A 112 2.67 -22.95 6.12
C SER A 112 4.08 -22.81 6.68
N LYS A 113 5.09 -23.09 5.85
CA LYS A 113 6.53 -23.03 6.21
C LYS A 113 7.12 -21.64 6.11
N LEU A 114 6.41 -20.70 5.50
CA LEU A 114 6.89 -19.33 5.35
C LEU A 114 7.01 -18.63 6.71
N SER A 115 8.00 -17.75 6.83
CA SER A 115 8.11 -16.82 7.95
C SER A 115 6.92 -15.85 7.97
N TYR A 116 6.71 -15.16 9.09
CA TYR A 116 5.64 -14.15 9.19
C TYR A 116 5.77 -13.06 8.11
N GLY A 117 6.97 -12.51 7.91
CA GLY A 117 7.22 -11.49 6.88
C GLY A 117 6.94 -11.99 5.46
N GLN A 118 7.36 -13.24 5.15
CA GLN A 118 7.07 -13.86 3.86
C GLN A 118 5.57 -14.07 3.65
N LYS A 119 4.83 -14.52 4.68
CA LYS A 119 3.37 -14.67 4.62
C LYS A 119 2.67 -13.34 4.36
N LYS A 120 3.10 -12.28 5.07
CA LYS A 120 2.61 -10.91 4.87
C LYS A 120 2.83 -10.44 3.44
N LEU A 121 4.04 -10.64 2.90
CA LEU A 121 4.38 -10.27 1.54
C LEU A 121 3.50 -10.99 0.50
N VAL A 122 3.38 -12.31 0.63
CA VAL A 122 2.56 -13.12 -0.26
C VAL A 122 1.10 -12.67 -0.23
N ALA A 123 0.54 -12.42 0.96
CA ALA A 123 -0.83 -11.93 1.10
C ALA A 123 -1.01 -10.55 0.45
N MET A 124 -0.05 -9.64 0.65
CA MET A 124 -0.08 -8.30 0.04
C MET A 124 -0.04 -8.35 -1.49
N ILE A 125 0.82 -9.20 -2.07
CA ILE A 125 0.90 -9.41 -3.52
C ILE A 125 -0.43 -9.97 -4.05
N ASP A 126 -1.02 -10.98 -3.38
CA ASP A 126 -2.32 -11.53 -3.78
C ASP A 126 -3.44 -10.49 -3.75
N ASP A 127 -3.51 -9.69 -2.70
CA ASP A 127 -4.51 -8.61 -2.58
C ASP A 127 -4.35 -7.57 -3.70
N VAL A 128 -3.12 -7.12 -3.97
CA VAL A 128 -2.84 -6.17 -5.06
C VAL A 128 -3.32 -6.72 -6.39
N ILE A 129 -2.96 -7.95 -6.73
CA ILE A 129 -3.36 -8.58 -7.98
C ILE A 129 -4.87 -8.81 -8.04
N PHE A 130 -5.47 -9.32 -6.96
CA PHE A 130 -6.90 -9.57 -6.92
C PHE A 130 -7.71 -8.31 -7.13
N ILE A 131 -7.36 -7.22 -6.43
CA ILE A 131 -8.08 -5.95 -6.54
C ILE A 131 -7.85 -5.32 -7.92
N SER A 132 -6.62 -5.36 -8.44
CA SER A 132 -6.28 -4.74 -9.73
C SER A 132 -6.85 -5.47 -10.94
N LYS A 133 -7.08 -6.79 -10.85
CA LYS A 133 -7.50 -7.62 -12.00
C LYS A 133 -8.93 -8.15 -11.88
N SER A 134 -9.59 -7.98 -10.74
CA SER A 134 -10.93 -8.52 -10.52
C SER A 134 -12.02 -7.62 -11.11
N PHE A 135 -12.87 -8.19 -11.93
CA PHE A 135 -14.08 -7.52 -12.44
C PHE A 135 -15.11 -7.11 -11.36
N MET A 136 -14.86 -7.46 -10.10
CA MET A 136 -15.70 -7.04 -8.96
C MET A 136 -15.51 -5.56 -8.60
N PHE A 137 -14.44 -4.91 -9.09
CA PHE A 137 -14.14 -3.50 -8.82
C PHE A 137 -14.39 -2.63 -10.05
N ASP A 138 -14.70 -1.37 -9.81
CA ASP A 138 -14.91 -0.39 -10.88
C ASP A 138 -13.58 0.10 -11.43
N HIS A 139 -13.10 -0.54 -12.49
CA HIS A 139 -11.86 -0.16 -13.17
C HIS A 139 -11.98 1.12 -14.01
N SER A 140 -13.13 1.81 -14.01
CA SER A 140 -13.22 3.15 -14.59
C SER A 140 -12.58 4.22 -13.71
N LEU A 141 -12.28 3.90 -12.45
CA LEU A 141 -11.65 4.79 -11.48
C LEU A 141 -10.25 4.27 -11.12
N PRO A 142 -9.25 5.16 -11.01
CA PRO A 142 -7.93 4.79 -10.53
C PRO A 142 -7.96 4.14 -9.15
N ILE A 143 -7.10 3.16 -8.95
CA ILE A 143 -6.96 2.41 -7.69
C ILE A 143 -5.74 2.95 -6.94
N VAL A 144 -5.90 3.21 -5.65
CA VAL A 144 -4.82 3.62 -4.75
C VAL A 144 -4.69 2.62 -3.61
N PHE A 145 -3.61 1.88 -3.59
CA PHE A 145 -3.27 0.99 -2.49
C PHE A 145 -2.59 1.76 -1.35
N LEU A 146 -3.06 1.53 -0.14
CA LEU A 146 -2.51 2.11 1.08
C LEU A 146 -1.75 1.04 1.85
N LEU A 147 -0.44 1.20 1.96
CA LEU A 147 0.47 0.28 2.64
C LEU A 147 0.97 0.91 3.93
N ASP A 148 0.80 0.21 5.05
CA ASP A 148 1.27 0.64 6.36
C ASP A 148 2.43 -0.27 6.81
N LEU A 149 3.65 0.25 6.78
CA LEU A 149 4.90 -0.46 7.10
C LEU A 149 5.02 -1.81 6.35
N PRO A 150 4.99 -1.79 5.00
CA PRO A 150 5.02 -3.03 4.22
C PRO A 150 6.34 -3.80 4.40
N GLU A 151 7.41 -3.12 4.77
CA GLU A 151 8.75 -3.69 5.02
C GLU A 151 8.83 -4.60 6.25
N THR A 152 7.84 -4.56 7.14
CA THR A 152 7.89 -5.28 8.42
C THR A 152 8.09 -6.79 8.23
N GLY A 153 9.20 -7.31 8.73
CA GLY A 153 9.57 -8.72 8.64
C GLY A 153 10.24 -9.12 7.32
N LEU A 154 10.53 -8.17 6.43
CA LEU A 154 11.29 -8.40 5.21
C LEU A 154 12.79 -8.12 5.40
N SER A 155 13.65 -8.89 4.72
CA SER A 155 15.08 -8.60 4.63
C SER A 155 15.31 -7.30 3.83
N LEU A 156 16.45 -6.63 4.05
CA LEU A 156 16.81 -5.42 3.28
C LEU A 156 16.79 -5.67 1.76
N LYS A 157 17.30 -6.81 1.32
CA LYS A 157 17.26 -7.20 -0.09
C LYS A 157 15.82 -7.28 -0.63
N ALA A 158 14.90 -7.87 0.14
CA ALA A 158 13.49 -7.96 -0.25
C ALA A 158 12.81 -6.57 -0.31
N GLN A 159 13.19 -5.67 0.58
CA GLN A 159 12.65 -4.29 0.59
C GLN A 159 13.02 -3.51 -0.67
N GLN A 160 14.21 -3.73 -1.23
CA GLN A 160 14.68 -3.06 -2.45
C GLN A 160 13.85 -3.39 -3.70
N HIS A 161 13.25 -4.57 -3.76
CA HIS A 161 12.40 -5.01 -4.90
C HIS A 161 10.92 -4.72 -4.69
N LEU A 162 10.49 -4.49 -3.45
CA LEU A 162 9.08 -4.51 -3.05
C LEU A 162 8.19 -3.61 -3.92
N MET A 163 8.57 -2.36 -4.09
CA MET A 163 7.71 -1.41 -4.79
C MET A 163 7.73 -1.62 -6.30
N ASP A 164 8.87 -1.95 -6.89
CA ASP A 164 8.96 -2.26 -8.31
C ASP A 164 8.08 -3.47 -8.67
N ASP A 165 8.10 -4.49 -7.84
CA ASP A 165 7.29 -5.70 -8.03
C ASP A 165 5.80 -5.43 -7.87
N LEU A 166 5.40 -4.72 -6.81
CA LEU A 166 3.99 -4.38 -6.60
C LEU A 166 3.42 -3.55 -7.76
N ILE A 167 4.18 -2.57 -8.25
CA ILE A 167 3.76 -1.73 -9.39
C ILE A 167 3.69 -2.55 -10.68
N ALA A 168 4.68 -3.40 -10.95
CA ALA A 168 4.68 -4.25 -12.13
C ALA A 168 3.50 -5.23 -12.14
N LEU A 169 3.13 -5.77 -10.97
CA LEU A 169 2.04 -6.73 -10.82
C LEU A 169 0.65 -6.08 -10.83
N ALA A 170 0.54 -4.85 -10.33
CA ALA A 170 -0.74 -4.13 -10.26
C ALA A 170 -1.23 -3.61 -11.61
N GLY A 171 -0.32 -3.26 -12.54
CA GLY A 171 -0.66 -2.72 -13.86
C GLY A 171 -0.91 -1.20 -13.88
N SER A 172 -1.43 -0.71 -15.02
CA SER A 172 -1.72 0.71 -15.22
C SER A 172 -2.88 1.21 -14.34
N ASP A 173 -2.94 2.54 -14.14
CA ASP A 173 -3.98 3.21 -13.34
C ASP A 173 -4.07 2.74 -11.88
N THR A 174 -2.96 2.17 -11.40
CA THR A 174 -2.78 1.76 -10.01
C THR A 174 -1.65 2.55 -9.37
N TYR A 175 -1.92 3.10 -8.20
CA TYR A 175 -1.00 3.96 -7.46
C TYR A 175 -0.85 3.46 -6.02
N PHE A 176 0.21 3.91 -5.35
CA PHE A 176 0.48 3.50 -3.99
C PHE A 176 0.68 4.70 -3.07
N THR A 177 0.17 4.59 -1.85
CA THR A 177 0.53 5.47 -0.74
C THR A 177 1.13 4.63 0.36
N VAL A 178 2.40 4.82 0.61
CA VAL A 178 3.22 3.94 1.45
C VAL A 178 3.70 4.69 2.67
N VAL A 179 3.29 4.24 3.84
CA VAL A 179 3.91 4.64 5.11
C VAL A 179 5.06 3.70 5.38
N THR A 180 6.28 4.21 5.49
CA THR A 180 7.48 3.40 5.68
C THR A 180 8.51 4.08 6.57
N HIS A 181 9.34 3.27 7.23
CA HIS A 181 10.57 3.68 7.88
C HIS A 181 11.81 3.14 7.16
N SER A 182 11.62 2.40 6.06
CA SER A 182 12.71 1.81 5.29
C SER A 182 13.33 2.83 4.34
N PRO A 183 14.60 3.19 4.54
CA PRO A 183 15.33 4.00 3.59
C PRO A 183 15.50 3.28 2.23
N GLU A 184 15.56 1.94 2.22
CA GLU A 184 15.65 1.15 0.99
C GLU A 184 14.44 1.34 0.09
N ILE A 185 13.23 1.35 0.67
CA ILE A 185 11.99 1.59 -0.07
C ILE A 185 11.94 3.01 -0.63
N VAL A 186 12.36 4.01 0.16
CA VAL A 186 12.30 5.42 -0.22
C VAL A 186 13.41 5.75 -1.23
N HIS A 187 14.64 5.32 -0.97
CA HIS A 187 15.82 5.67 -1.76
C HIS A 187 15.71 5.25 -3.23
N ASP A 188 15.24 4.04 -3.47
CA ASP A 188 15.08 3.53 -4.85
C ASP A 188 14.08 4.36 -5.66
N TYR A 189 13.09 4.96 -5.01
CA TYR A 189 12.03 5.72 -5.68
C TYR A 189 12.39 7.19 -5.92
N GLU A 190 13.07 7.84 -4.98
CA GLU A 190 13.59 9.20 -5.21
C GLU A 190 14.59 9.22 -6.37
N PHE A 191 15.49 8.23 -6.42
CA PHE A 191 16.49 8.11 -7.50
C PHE A 191 15.86 7.80 -8.86
N LYS A 192 14.77 7.05 -8.91
CA LYS A 192 14.10 6.67 -10.16
C LYS A 192 13.05 7.69 -10.61
N ASN A 193 12.84 8.81 -9.89
CA ASN A 193 11.79 9.82 -10.14
C ASN A 193 10.36 9.24 -10.26
N LYS A 194 10.06 8.16 -9.56
CA LYS A 194 8.78 7.45 -9.67
C LYS A 194 7.80 7.73 -8.53
N GLY A 195 8.14 8.58 -7.58
CA GLY A 195 7.31 8.84 -6.42
C GLY A 195 7.54 10.21 -5.80
N LYS A 196 6.71 10.57 -4.83
CA LYS A 196 6.82 11.80 -4.03
C LYS A 196 7.02 11.43 -2.56
N LEU A 197 8.03 12.01 -1.93
CA LEU A 197 8.23 11.93 -0.49
C LEU A 197 7.40 13.01 0.21
N ILE A 198 6.70 12.62 1.26
CA ILE A 198 5.95 13.50 2.16
C ILE A 198 6.51 13.28 3.56
N ASP A 199 7.21 14.28 4.08
CA ASP A 199 7.78 14.23 5.43
C ASP A 199 6.79 14.84 6.44
N PHE A 200 6.38 14.06 7.42
CA PHE A 200 5.48 14.50 8.48
C PHE A 200 6.21 15.12 9.69
N ASN A 201 7.54 15.21 9.64
CA ASN A 201 8.34 15.89 10.67
C ASN A 201 8.53 17.38 10.37
N ASN A 202 8.40 17.79 9.09
CA ASN A 202 8.67 19.14 8.60
C ASN A 202 7.45 19.78 7.97
#